data_8178966d2c8474ec4be9b1a866095984
#
_entry.id   8178966d2c8474ec4be9b1a866095984
#
_cell.length_a   1.000
_cell.length_b   1.000
_cell.length_c   1.000
_cell.angle_alpha   90.00
_cell.angle_beta   90.00
_cell.angle_gamma   90.00
#
_symmetry.space_group_name_H-M   'P 1'
#
loop_
_entity.id
_entity.type
_entity.pdbx_description
1 polymer ?
#
loop_
_entity_poly.entity_id
_entity_poly.type
_entity_poly.pdbx_seq_one_letter_code
_entity_poly.pdbx_strand_id
1 'polypeptide(L)'
;MDERIRTAVAGVQAYVVGGAVRDELLGRPVVDIDVATHDPEVAARIYAGVTKGALFPLSERHGAWRVAFRDGRTVDFTPLRGDIEGDLRTRDFTINAIALPAAGGERVDPLGGVPDLEARRLRAVSETVFDDDPLRLLRAVRLEDELGFTLDEPTERLVRERAGRVVEPAGERILDELERLTPDGFRRADELGLLAPLGGSLARLDEVDLVDSPGFLLVAVFGESLFRLPISNEQRRFARTLLRAERPPDDSPREVHRFRRATEPWALSALAFLGATDLYDAVRAARAADPSERLLTGEDVLALGVPPGPEVGRLLELVAEERAAGAISTREEALELVRRQLSGAT
;
A
#
# COMPACT_ATOMS: atom_id res chain seq x y z
N MET A 1 -8.05 -14.49 24.68
CA MET A 1 -7.81 -15.62 23.71
C MET A 1 -9.11 -16.24 23.27
N ASP A 2 -9.30 -16.53 21.97
CA ASP A 2 -10.52 -17.15 21.40
C ASP A 2 -10.67 -18.61 21.87
N GLU A 3 -11.78 -18.95 22.53
CA GLU A 3 -12.04 -20.31 23.04
C GLU A 3 -12.13 -21.36 21.92
N ARG A 4 -12.46 -20.95 20.70
CA ARG A 4 -12.48 -21.81 19.52
C ARG A 4 -11.09 -22.26 19.10
N ILE A 5 -10.06 -21.43 19.33
CA ILE A 5 -8.65 -21.83 19.14
C ILE A 5 -8.29 -22.94 20.14
N ARG A 6 -8.66 -22.75 21.42
CA ARG A 6 -8.45 -23.76 22.47
C ARG A 6 -9.11 -25.10 22.11
N THR A 7 -10.32 -25.04 21.56
CA THR A 7 -11.03 -26.26 21.09
C THR A 7 -10.30 -26.92 19.92
N ALA A 8 -9.82 -26.12 18.95
CA ALA A 8 -9.13 -26.64 17.76
C ALA A 8 -7.82 -27.32 18.06
N VAL A 9 -7.15 -26.93 19.12
CA VAL A 9 -5.85 -27.50 19.55
C VAL A 9 -5.97 -28.36 20.81
N ALA A 10 -7.19 -28.80 21.18
CA ALA A 10 -7.41 -29.63 22.36
C ALA A 10 -6.58 -30.92 22.29
N GLY A 11 -5.75 -31.14 23.32
CA GLY A 11 -4.89 -32.32 23.42
C GLY A 11 -3.56 -32.24 22.66
N VAL A 12 -3.26 -31.13 21.99
CA VAL A 12 -1.96 -30.89 21.36
C VAL A 12 -1.30 -29.61 21.94
N GLN A 13 0.02 -29.58 21.91
CA GLN A 13 0.77 -28.40 22.32
C GLN A 13 0.64 -27.32 21.25
N ALA A 14 0.08 -26.16 21.64
CA ALA A 14 -0.09 -25.04 20.73
C ALA A 14 0.04 -23.70 21.48
N TYR A 15 0.48 -22.69 20.76
CA TYR A 15 0.73 -21.34 21.28
C TYR A 15 0.21 -20.28 20.33
N VAL A 16 -0.46 -19.25 20.86
CA VAL A 16 -0.65 -17.99 20.15
C VAL A 16 0.66 -17.22 20.26
N VAL A 17 1.12 -16.67 19.16
CA VAL A 17 2.46 -16.09 19.03
C VAL A 17 2.46 -14.80 18.19
N GLY A 18 3.55 -14.05 18.22
CA GLY A 18 3.78 -12.94 17.31
C GLY A 18 2.97 -11.69 17.62
N GLY A 19 2.54 -10.99 16.57
CA GLY A 19 1.85 -9.70 16.67
C GLY A 19 0.56 -9.75 17.49
N ALA A 20 -0.18 -10.85 17.48
CA ALA A 20 -1.39 -11.02 18.26
C ALA A 20 -1.18 -10.88 19.77
N VAL A 21 -0.10 -11.50 20.28
CA VAL A 21 0.26 -11.42 21.72
C VAL A 21 0.71 -10.01 22.08
N ARG A 22 1.54 -9.39 21.22
CA ARG A 22 1.97 -8.01 21.41
C ARG A 22 0.78 -7.06 21.46
N ASP A 23 -0.14 -7.16 20.48
CA ASP A 23 -1.26 -6.22 20.36
C ASP A 23 -2.27 -6.41 21.50
N GLU A 24 -2.51 -7.66 21.96
CA GLU A 24 -3.29 -7.93 23.18
C GLU A 24 -2.67 -7.25 24.41
N LEU A 25 -1.34 -7.35 24.59
CA LEU A 25 -0.62 -6.72 25.71
C LEU A 25 -0.63 -5.19 25.65
N LEU A 26 -0.67 -4.61 24.43
CA LEU A 26 -0.78 -3.16 24.21
C LEU A 26 -2.23 -2.66 24.26
N GLY A 27 -3.22 -3.54 24.44
CA GLY A 27 -4.65 -3.17 24.37
C GLY A 27 -5.11 -2.75 22.97
N ARG A 28 -4.42 -3.17 21.91
CA ARG A 28 -4.75 -2.91 20.52
C ARG A 28 -5.71 -3.98 19.98
N PRO A 29 -6.54 -3.65 18.98
CA PRO A 29 -7.36 -4.66 18.30
C PRO A 29 -6.48 -5.76 17.67
N VAL A 30 -6.83 -7.02 17.90
CA VAL A 30 -6.17 -8.17 17.28
C VAL A 30 -6.99 -8.59 16.07
N VAL A 31 -6.41 -8.47 14.89
CA VAL A 31 -7.05 -8.81 13.60
C VAL A 31 -6.56 -10.16 13.10
N ASP A 32 -5.24 -10.36 13.13
CA ASP A 32 -4.58 -11.57 12.66
C ASP A 32 -4.00 -12.33 13.86
N ILE A 33 -4.23 -13.63 13.92
CA ILE A 33 -3.76 -14.49 15.01
C ILE A 33 -2.87 -15.58 14.42
N ASP A 34 -1.65 -15.68 14.91
CA ASP A 34 -0.73 -16.76 14.59
C ASP A 34 -0.76 -17.83 15.68
N VAL A 35 -1.00 -19.08 15.29
CA VAL A 35 -0.99 -20.24 16.18
C VAL A 35 0.10 -21.21 15.75
N ALA A 36 1.12 -21.37 16.58
CA ALA A 36 2.16 -22.39 16.40
C ALA A 36 1.72 -23.72 17.05
N THR A 37 1.71 -24.80 16.28
CA THR A 37 1.30 -26.15 16.73
C THR A 37 1.99 -27.24 15.93
N HIS A 38 2.05 -28.47 16.47
CA HIS A 38 2.67 -29.61 15.76
C HIS A 38 1.85 -30.09 14.56
N ASP A 39 0.52 -29.92 14.59
CA ASP A 39 -0.40 -30.36 13.51
C ASP A 39 -1.24 -29.19 12.96
N PRO A 40 -0.63 -28.24 12.20
CA PRO A 40 -1.30 -27.04 11.72
C PRO A 40 -2.53 -27.33 10.86
N GLU A 41 -2.46 -28.31 9.96
CA GLU A 41 -3.57 -28.68 9.09
C GLU A 41 -4.77 -29.18 9.88
N VAL A 42 -4.54 -30.10 10.82
CA VAL A 42 -5.62 -30.69 11.64
C VAL A 42 -6.26 -29.58 12.50
N ALA A 43 -5.45 -28.75 13.14
CA ALA A 43 -5.95 -27.63 13.96
C ALA A 43 -6.75 -26.62 13.10
N ALA A 44 -6.25 -26.25 11.94
CA ALA A 44 -6.94 -25.33 11.03
C ALA A 44 -8.28 -25.90 10.53
N ARG A 45 -8.34 -27.21 10.18
CA ARG A 45 -9.57 -27.88 9.77
C ARG A 45 -10.62 -27.91 10.89
N ILE A 46 -10.21 -28.22 12.12
CA ILE A 46 -11.11 -28.20 13.28
C ILE A 46 -11.62 -26.79 13.50
N TYR A 47 -10.73 -25.80 13.51
CA TYR A 47 -11.08 -24.39 13.73
C TYR A 47 -12.05 -23.87 12.64
N ALA A 48 -11.78 -24.15 11.38
CA ALA A 48 -12.66 -23.80 10.25
C ALA A 48 -14.04 -24.47 10.38
N GLY A 49 -14.08 -25.74 10.82
CA GLY A 49 -15.32 -26.47 11.05
C GLY A 49 -16.21 -25.82 12.11
N VAL A 50 -15.61 -25.34 13.22
CA VAL A 50 -16.32 -24.67 14.33
C VAL A 50 -16.73 -23.24 13.95
N THR A 51 -15.85 -22.52 13.26
CA THR A 51 -16.03 -21.08 13.00
C THR A 51 -16.70 -20.77 11.67
N LYS A 52 -16.77 -21.76 10.76
CA LYS A 52 -17.25 -21.60 9.37
C LYS A 52 -16.39 -20.64 8.55
N GLY A 53 -15.13 -20.45 8.93
CA GLY A 53 -14.15 -19.68 8.15
C GLY A 53 -13.70 -20.43 6.89
N ALA A 54 -13.20 -19.68 5.91
CA ALA A 54 -12.63 -20.24 4.68
C ALA A 54 -11.22 -20.78 4.95
N LEU A 55 -11.02 -22.08 4.73
CA LEU A 55 -9.75 -22.78 4.95
C LEU A 55 -8.97 -22.92 3.64
N PHE A 56 -7.68 -22.57 3.64
CA PHE A 56 -6.78 -22.84 2.54
C PHE A 56 -5.31 -22.93 3.01
N PRO A 57 -4.43 -23.61 2.24
CA PRO A 57 -3.01 -23.65 2.53
C PRO A 57 -2.40 -22.25 2.29
N LEU A 58 -1.70 -21.70 3.28
CA LEU A 58 -0.95 -20.46 3.16
C LEU A 58 0.41 -20.72 2.49
N SER A 59 1.03 -21.84 2.82
CA SER A 59 2.29 -22.28 2.23
C SER A 59 2.40 -23.80 2.32
N GLU A 60 2.27 -24.47 1.19
CA GLU A 60 2.46 -25.94 1.11
C GLU A 60 3.88 -26.34 1.51
N ARG A 61 4.88 -25.55 1.08
CA ARG A 61 6.29 -25.77 1.40
C ARG A 61 6.58 -25.73 2.91
N HIS A 62 5.89 -24.86 3.65
CA HIS A 62 6.11 -24.64 5.06
C HIS A 62 5.03 -25.28 5.95
N GLY A 63 4.01 -25.93 5.36
CA GLY A 63 2.93 -26.59 6.08
C GLY A 63 2.04 -25.60 6.86
N ALA A 64 1.95 -24.35 6.43
CA ALA A 64 1.14 -23.32 7.08
C ALA A 64 -0.27 -23.28 6.46
N TRP A 65 -1.29 -23.09 7.30
CA TRP A 65 -2.70 -23.07 6.91
C TRP A 65 -3.37 -21.80 7.43
N ARG A 66 -4.27 -21.21 6.64
CA ARG A 66 -5.04 -20.01 7.01
C ARG A 66 -6.52 -20.31 7.06
N VAL A 67 -7.17 -19.76 8.07
CA VAL A 67 -8.63 -19.64 8.15
C VAL A 67 -9.00 -18.16 8.09
N ALA A 68 -9.67 -17.75 7.01
CA ALA A 68 -10.05 -16.35 6.79
C ALA A 68 -11.56 -16.15 7.00
N PHE A 69 -11.93 -14.95 7.44
CA PHE A 69 -13.29 -14.53 7.71
C PHE A 69 -13.71 -13.38 6.80
N ARG A 70 -15.03 -13.22 6.60
CA ARG A 70 -15.59 -12.16 5.75
C ARG A 70 -15.36 -10.75 6.29
N ASP A 71 -15.11 -10.61 7.57
CA ASP A 71 -14.80 -9.35 8.24
C ASP A 71 -13.31 -8.96 8.17
N GLY A 72 -12.52 -9.70 7.40
CA GLY A 72 -11.09 -9.46 7.18
C GLY A 72 -10.16 -10.09 8.20
N ARG A 73 -10.68 -10.67 9.30
CA ARG A 73 -9.84 -11.38 10.29
C ARG A 73 -9.27 -12.66 9.72
N THR A 74 -8.05 -13.01 10.15
CA THR A 74 -7.41 -14.29 9.80
C THR A 74 -6.84 -14.99 11.02
N VAL A 75 -6.78 -16.35 10.94
CA VAL A 75 -6.05 -17.18 11.90
C VAL A 75 -5.13 -18.10 11.11
N ASP A 76 -3.83 -17.98 11.36
CA ASP A 76 -2.79 -18.75 10.71
C ASP A 76 -2.30 -19.85 11.65
N PHE A 77 -2.30 -21.06 11.16
CA PHE A 77 -1.76 -22.21 11.87
C PHE A 77 -0.43 -22.59 11.21
N THR A 78 0.66 -22.51 12.00
CA THR A 78 2.03 -22.74 11.54
C THR A 78 2.68 -23.87 12.32
N PRO A 79 3.61 -24.63 11.70
CA PRO A 79 4.33 -25.68 12.41
C PRO A 79 5.17 -25.12 13.54
N LEU A 80 4.97 -25.66 14.74
CA LEU A 80 5.87 -25.46 15.86
C LEU A 80 7.19 -26.19 15.60
N ARG A 81 8.28 -25.47 15.48
CA ARG A 81 9.61 -26.04 15.18
C ARG A 81 10.37 -26.31 16.48
N GLY A 82 10.46 -27.59 16.82
CA GLY A 82 11.10 -27.99 18.08
C GLY A 82 10.24 -27.61 19.30
N ASP A 83 10.82 -26.88 20.23
CA ASP A 83 10.11 -26.29 21.37
C ASP A 83 9.75 -24.82 21.12
N ILE A 84 8.88 -24.27 21.96
CA ILE A 84 8.41 -22.90 21.79
C ILE A 84 9.51 -21.86 21.98
N GLU A 85 10.48 -22.08 22.86
CA GLU A 85 11.57 -21.15 23.07
C GLU A 85 12.48 -21.06 21.85
N GLY A 86 12.77 -22.22 21.22
CA GLY A 86 13.50 -22.28 19.97
C GLY A 86 12.78 -21.54 18.83
N ASP A 87 11.46 -21.73 18.70
CA ASP A 87 10.65 -21.02 17.71
C ASP A 87 10.72 -19.49 17.93
N LEU A 88 10.55 -19.03 19.17
CA LEU A 88 10.60 -17.61 19.51
C LEU A 88 11.96 -16.96 19.17
N ARG A 89 13.06 -17.68 19.30
CA ARG A 89 14.42 -17.21 18.95
C ARG A 89 14.63 -17.04 17.43
N THR A 90 13.77 -17.60 16.59
CA THR A 90 13.83 -17.42 15.11
C THR A 90 13.05 -16.20 14.63
N ARG A 91 12.33 -15.49 15.50
CA ARG A 91 11.51 -14.33 15.16
C ARG A 91 12.36 -13.08 14.91
N ASP A 92 11.69 -11.97 14.58
CA ASP A 92 12.35 -10.71 14.25
C ASP A 92 12.77 -9.90 15.50
N PHE A 93 11.79 -9.52 16.34
CA PHE A 93 12.01 -8.66 17.50
C PHE A 93 11.46 -9.31 18.77
N THR A 94 12.05 -8.97 19.91
CA THR A 94 11.67 -9.53 21.21
C THR A 94 10.19 -9.34 21.53
N ILE A 95 9.62 -8.20 21.16
CA ILE A 95 8.19 -7.90 21.35
C ILE A 95 7.25 -8.80 20.53
N ASN A 96 7.74 -9.43 19.48
CA ASN A 96 7.03 -10.43 18.66
C ASN A 96 7.42 -11.87 19.04
N ALA A 97 8.37 -12.04 19.96
CA ALA A 97 8.89 -13.31 20.44
C ALA A 97 8.31 -13.69 21.83
N ILE A 98 7.04 -13.43 22.01
CA ILE A 98 6.25 -13.78 23.19
C ILE A 98 5.19 -14.80 22.77
N ALA A 99 4.95 -15.84 23.59
CA ALA A 99 3.94 -16.84 23.34
C ALA A 99 2.95 -16.98 24.50
N LEU A 100 1.68 -17.24 24.14
CA LEU A 100 0.63 -17.61 25.09
C LEU A 100 0.21 -19.07 24.84
N PRO A 101 0.34 -19.98 25.83
CA PRO A 101 -0.16 -21.34 25.65
C PRO A 101 -1.66 -21.33 25.35
N ALA A 102 -2.08 -22.01 24.26
CA ALA A 102 -3.49 -22.05 23.86
C ALA A 102 -4.37 -22.75 24.90
N ALA A 103 -3.81 -23.68 25.68
CA ALA A 103 -4.51 -24.33 26.79
C ALA A 103 -4.69 -23.42 28.03
N GLY A 104 -4.08 -22.24 28.03
CA GLY A 104 -3.98 -21.37 29.19
C GLY A 104 -2.70 -21.64 29.98
N GLY A 105 -2.31 -20.73 30.86
CA GLY A 105 -1.10 -20.80 31.66
C GLY A 105 -0.27 -19.51 31.54
N GLU A 106 0.95 -19.58 32.07
CA GLU A 106 1.88 -18.45 32.02
C GLU A 106 2.43 -18.21 30.63
N ARG A 107 2.71 -16.95 30.32
CA ARG A 107 3.36 -16.54 29.09
C ARG A 107 4.78 -17.08 29.01
N VAL A 108 5.21 -17.42 27.81
CA VAL A 108 6.59 -17.80 27.51
C VAL A 108 7.27 -16.60 26.89
N ASP A 109 8.21 -16.00 27.58
CA ASP A 109 8.96 -14.80 27.17
C ASP A 109 10.46 -14.98 27.47
N PRO A 110 11.15 -15.85 26.72
CA PRO A 110 12.54 -16.18 27.00
C PRO A 110 13.51 -15.06 26.63
N LEU A 111 13.06 -14.05 25.87
CA LEU A 111 13.89 -12.98 25.35
C LEU A 111 13.58 -11.62 25.98
N GLY A 112 12.64 -11.55 26.95
CA GLY A 112 12.29 -10.30 27.61
C GLY A 112 11.51 -9.32 26.73
N GLY A 113 10.61 -9.84 25.91
CA GLY A 113 9.76 -9.02 25.04
C GLY A 113 8.75 -8.18 25.84
N VAL A 114 8.25 -8.67 26.98
CA VAL A 114 7.32 -7.89 27.83
C VAL A 114 7.98 -6.64 28.41
N PRO A 115 9.17 -6.69 29.05
CA PRO A 115 9.91 -5.49 29.42
C PRO A 115 10.21 -4.54 28.29
N ASP A 116 10.47 -5.04 27.06
CA ASP A 116 10.70 -4.22 25.90
C ASP A 116 9.40 -3.52 25.42
N LEU A 117 8.24 -4.18 25.51
CA LEU A 117 6.94 -3.57 25.28
C LEU A 117 6.64 -2.43 26.24
N GLU A 118 6.90 -2.64 27.54
CA GLU A 118 6.71 -1.62 28.58
C GLU A 118 7.64 -0.41 28.37
N ALA A 119 8.87 -0.67 27.90
CA ALA A 119 9.86 0.36 27.57
C ALA A 119 9.65 1.00 26.19
N ARG A 120 8.66 0.57 25.42
CA ARG A 120 8.44 0.98 24.00
C ARG A 120 9.69 0.84 23.16
N ARG A 121 10.37 -0.27 23.27
CA ARG A 121 11.66 -0.53 22.66
C ARG A 121 11.56 -1.67 21.65
N LEU A 122 12.17 -1.49 20.47
CA LEU A 122 12.36 -2.52 19.46
C LEU A 122 13.78 -3.08 19.57
N ARG A 123 13.91 -4.33 20.01
CA ARG A 123 15.18 -5.04 20.12
C ARG A 123 15.15 -6.31 19.29
N ALA A 124 16.15 -6.48 18.45
CA ALA A 124 16.37 -7.69 17.65
C ALA A 124 16.56 -8.92 18.57
N VAL A 125 16.02 -10.08 18.15
CA VAL A 125 16.16 -11.34 18.92
C VAL A 125 17.59 -11.88 18.89
N SER A 126 18.37 -11.53 17.87
CA SER A 126 19.78 -11.96 17.68
C SER A 126 20.53 -10.98 16.79
N GLU A 127 21.86 -11.11 16.78
CA GLU A 127 22.74 -10.32 15.88
C GLU A 127 22.62 -10.74 14.42
N THR A 128 22.14 -11.96 14.12
CA THR A 128 21.98 -12.50 12.76
C THR A 128 20.59 -12.29 12.18
N VAL A 129 19.68 -11.70 12.93
CA VAL A 129 18.25 -11.57 12.59
C VAL A 129 17.99 -11.00 11.19
N PHE A 130 18.80 -10.03 10.76
CA PHE A 130 18.72 -9.41 9.43
C PHE A 130 19.49 -10.19 8.36
N ASP A 131 20.37 -11.08 8.75
CA ASP A 131 21.07 -12.00 7.85
C ASP A 131 20.15 -13.18 7.49
N ASP A 132 19.32 -13.62 8.44
CA ASP A 132 18.35 -14.71 8.27
C ASP A 132 17.18 -14.32 7.35
N ASP A 133 16.69 -13.08 7.46
CA ASP A 133 15.65 -12.52 6.59
C ASP A 133 15.85 -10.99 6.46
N PRO A 134 16.44 -10.49 5.36
CA PRO A 134 16.68 -9.06 5.15
C PRO A 134 15.41 -8.20 5.10
N LEU A 135 14.21 -8.75 4.90
CA LEU A 135 12.97 -8.00 4.97
C LEU A 135 12.75 -7.37 6.37
N ARG A 136 13.33 -7.98 7.39
CA ARG A 136 13.26 -7.48 8.77
C ARG A 136 13.87 -6.09 8.93
N LEU A 137 14.71 -5.64 8.00
CA LEU A 137 15.20 -4.26 7.93
C LEU A 137 14.04 -3.25 7.73
N LEU A 138 13.15 -3.51 6.77
CA LEU A 138 11.96 -2.67 6.57
C LEU A 138 10.94 -2.86 7.69
N ARG A 139 10.78 -4.08 8.19
CA ARG A 139 9.91 -4.36 9.34
C ARG A 139 10.32 -3.61 10.60
N ALA A 140 11.64 -3.38 10.82
CA ALA A 140 12.14 -2.56 11.91
C ALA A 140 11.56 -1.15 11.84
N VAL A 141 11.69 -0.50 10.68
CA VAL A 141 11.15 0.85 10.45
C VAL A 141 9.64 0.88 10.58
N ARG A 142 8.95 -0.09 9.93
CA ARG A 142 7.49 -0.14 10.00
C ARG A 142 6.98 -0.31 11.44
N LEU A 143 7.62 -1.12 12.25
CA LEU A 143 7.22 -1.31 13.65
C LEU A 143 7.56 -0.09 14.52
N GLU A 144 8.68 0.62 14.27
CA GLU A 144 8.93 1.93 14.91
C GLU A 144 7.79 2.90 14.58
N ASP A 145 7.45 3.04 13.32
CA ASP A 145 6.45 3.96 12.80
C ASP A 145 5.03 3.59 13.31
N GLU A 146 4.61 2.34 13.14
CA GLU A 146 3.26 1.85 13.52
C GLU A 146 3.00 1.88 15.03
N LEU A 147 4.01 1.54 15.83
CA LEU A 147 3.86 1.39 17.28
C LEU A 147 4.28 2.65 18.07
N GLY A 148 4.99 3.58 17.45
CA GLY A 148 5.63 4.70 18.12
C GLY A 148 6.72 4.24 19.09
N PHE A 149 7.42 3.18 18.73
CA PHE A 149 8.54 2.61 19.51
C PHE A 149 9.88 3.12 18.96
N THR A 150 10.98 2.80 19.63
CA THR A 150 12.32 3.17 19.20
C THR A 150 13.23 1.95 19.15
N LEU A 151 14.00 1.81 18.10
CA LEU A 151 15.07 0.79 18.03
C LEU A 151 16.07 1.02 19.16
N ASP A 152 16.50 -0.05 19.83
CA ASP A 152 17.64 0.07 20.72
C ASP A 152 18.96 0.27 19.92
N GLU A 153 19.95 0.87 20.53
CA GLU A 153 21.20 1.23 19.87
C GLU A 153 21.90 0.03 19.18
N PRO A 154 21.97 -1.17 19.79
CA PRO A 154 22.54 -2.33 19.11
C PRO A 154 21.74 -2.72 17.85
N THR A 155 20.42 -2.74 17.92
CA THR A 155 19.55 -3.09 16.78
C THR A 155 19.66 -2.04 15.66
N GLU A 156 19.63 -0.75 16.01
CA GLU A 156 19.81 0.32 15.03
C GLU A 156 21.16 0.21 14.29
N ARG A 157 22.23 -0.07 15.00
CA ARG A 157 23.54 -0.30 14.40
C ARG A 157 23.51 -1.47 13.42
N LEU A 158 22.90 -2.60 13.79
CA LEU A 158 22.73 -3.77 12.93
C LEU A 158 21.95 -3.42 11.66
N VAL A 159 20.88 -2.62 11.78
CA VAL A 159 20.09 -2.15 10.61
C VAL A 159 20.97 -1.33 9.66
N ARG A 160 21.71 -0.35 10.18
CA ARG A 160 22.61 0.50 9.37
C ARG A 160 23.70 -0.31 8.67
N GLU A 161 24.34 -1.24 9.37
CA GLU A 161 25.40 -2.09 8.82
C GLU A 161 24.92 -2.98 7.67
N ARG A 162 23.64 -3.39 7.71
CA ARG A 162 23.03 -4.31 6.73
C ARG A 162 22.07 -3.64 5.75
N ALA A 163 22.00 -2.30 5.78
CA ALA A 163 21.03 -1.53 4.97
C ALA A 163 21.06 -1.89 3.48
N GLY A 164 22.23 -2.17 2.90
CA GLY A 164 22.36 -2.57 1.50
C GLY A 164 21.66 -3.88 1.14
N ARG A 165 21.34 -4.74 2.11
CA ARG A 165 20.65 -6.01 1.89
C ARG A 165 19.12 -5.87 1.74
N VAL A 166 18.57 -4.69 1.95
CA VAL A 166 17.13 -4.41 1.84
C VAL A 166 16.54 -4.76 0.47
N VAL A 167 17.35 -4.90 -0.57
CA VAL A 167 16.95 -5.27 -1.93
C VAL A 167 16.85 -6.78 -2.17
N GLU A 168 17.33 -7.62 -1.24
CA GLU A 168 17.39 -9.07 -1.42
C GLU A 168 16.02 -9.78 -1.33
N PRO A 169 15.06 -9.32 -0.48
CA PRO A 169 13.74 -9.94 -0.41
C PRO A 169 12.98 -9.85 -1.73
N ALA A 170 11.98 -10.74 -1.90
CA ALA A 170 11.06 -10.66 -3.04
C ALA A 170 10.33 -9.30 -3.07
N GLY A 171 10.17 -8.73 -4.27
CA GLY A 171 9.65 -7.38 -4.45
C GLY A 171 8.25 -7.18 -3.87
N GLU A 172 7.39 -8.20 -3.89
CA GLU A 172 6.05 -8.18 -3.28
C GLU A 172 6.15 -7.95 -1.77
N ARG A 173 7.09 -8.64 -1.09
CA ARG A 173 7.29 -8.48 0.36
C ARG A 173 7.84 -7.10 0.71
N ILE A 174 8.73 -6.57 -0.13
CA ILE A 174 9.25 -5.18 0.01
C ILE A 174 8.10 -4.19 -0.13
N LEU A 175 7.27 -4.33 -1.16
CA LEU A 175 6.15 -3.44 -1.43
C LEU A 175 5.15 -3.44 -0.27
N ASP A 176 4.80 -4.61 0.26
CA ASP A 176 3.87 -4.76 1.39
C ASP A 176 4.35 -4.00 2.65
N GLU A 177 5.65 -3.97 2.93
CA GLU A 177 6.19 -3.22 4.07
C GLU A 177 6.21 -1.70 3.77
N LEU A 178 6.58 -1.30 2.55
CA LEU A 178 6.64 0.12 2.14
C LEU A 178 5.25 0.77 2.11
N GLU A 179 4.20 0.05 1.69
CA GLU A 179 2.83 0.56 1.62
C GLU A 179 2.25 0.93 3.00
N ARG A 180 2.85 0.43 4.07
CA ARG A 180 2.42 0.68 5.45
C ARG A 180 3.17 1.81 6.13
N LEU A 181 4.20 2.37 5.49
CA LEU A 181 4.96 3.47 6.07
C LEU A 181 4.22 4.80 5.93
N THR A 182 4.27 5.58 7.00
CA THR A 182 3.89 7.00 7.00
C THR A 182 5.03 7.85 6.42
N PRO A 183 4.82 9.16 6.18
CA PRO A 183 5.92 10.06 5.82
C PRO A 183 7.09 10.02 6.80
N ASP A 184 6.82 9.88 8.11
CA ASP A 184 7.87 9.78 9.12
C ASP A 184 8.60 8.44 9.06
N GLY A 185 7.89 7.36 8.75
CA GLY A 185 8.50 6.06 8.45
C GLY A 185 9.46 6.11 7.27
N PHE A 186 9.11 6.83 6.19
CA PHE A 186 10.04 7.04 5.06
C PHE A 186 11.25 7.88 5.45
N ARG A 187 11.09 8.94 6.26
CA ARG A 187 12.23 9.71 6.80
C ARG A 187 13.15 8.83 7.62
N ARG A 188 12.56 8.00 8.49
CA ARG A 188 13.32 7.06 9.32
C ARG A 188 14.06 6.02 8.48
N ALA A 189 13.42 5.47 7.43
CA ALA A 189 14.07 4.56 6.48
C ALA A 189 15.27 5.20 5.77
N ASP A 190 15.17 6.48 5.41
CA ASP A 190 16.28 7.23 4.80
C ASP A 190 17.45 7.44 5.79
N GLU A 191 17.15 7.86 7.03
CA GLU A 191 18.13 8.01 8.11
C GLU A 191 18.92 6.72 8.38
N LEU A 192 18.26 5.56 8.24
CA LEU A 192 18.86 4.24 8.41
C LEU A 192 19.58 3.72 7.14
N GLY A 193 19.52 4.46 6.03
CA GLY A 193 20.16 4.11 4.77
C GLY A 193 19.42 3.06 3.94
N LEU A 194 18.11 2.83 4.22
CA LEU A 194 17.33 1.80 3.54
C LEU A 194 16.71 2.26 2.23
N LEU A 195 16.48 3.57 2.02
CA LEU A 195 15.80 4.06 0.82
C LEU A 195 16.68 4.07 -0.41
N ALA A 196 17.91 4.54 -0.30
CA ALA A 196 18.83 4.69 -1.45
C ALA A 196 19.06 3.38 -2.22
N PRO A 197 19.29 2.21 -1.58
CA PRO A 197 19.43 0.93 -2.28
C PRO A 197 18.18 0.54 -3.07
N LEU A 198 16.98 0.91 -2.58
CA LEU A 198 15.71 0.67 -3.26
C LEU A 198 15.43 1.69 -4.38
N GLY A 199 16.26 2.71 -4.51
CA GLY A 199 16.09 3.81 -5.47
C GLY A 199 15.09 4.88 -5.00
N GLY A 200 14.83 4.97 -3.70
CA GLY A 200 14.00 5.99 -3.07
C GLY A 200 14.78 7.25 -2.70
N SER A 201 14.07 8.36 -2.57
CA SER A 201 14.60 9.67 -2.16
C SER A 201 13.50 10.51 -1.51
N LEU A 202 13.85 11.30 -0.51
CA LEU A 202 12.92 12.21 0.15
C LEU A 202 12.75 13.56 -0.58
N ALA A 203 13.50 13.82 -1.64
CA ALA A 203 13.56 15.12 -2.31
C ALA A 203 12.17 15.69 -2.67
N ARG A 204 11.22 14.84 -3.04
CA ARG A 204 9.84 15.27 -3.35
C ARG A 204 8.88 15.21 -2.17
N LEU A 205 9.22 14.49 -1.11
CA LEU A 205 8.29 14.27 0.00
C LEU A 205 7.91 15.60 0.72
N ASP A 206 8.85 16.55 0.76
CA ASP A 206 8.65 17.86 1.38
C ASP A 206 8.08 18.90 0.40
N GLU A 207 8.04 18.60 -0.91
CA GLU A 207 7.56 19.49 -1.97
C GLU A 207 6.09 19.23 -2.35
N VAL A 208 5.54 18.08 -1.96
CA VAL A 208 4.18 17.68 -2.33
C VAL A 208 3.21 17.92 -1.19
N ASP A 209 1.98 18.30 -1.52
CA ASP A 209 0.89 18.29 -0.54
C ASP A 209 0.45 16.86 -0.30
N LEU A 210 0.71 16.35 0.91
CA LEU A 210 0.49 14.95 1.24
C LEU A 210 -0.99 14.58 1.11
N VAL A 211 -1.24 13.56 0.29
CA VAL A 211 -2.54 12.89 0.17
C VAL A 211 -2.46 11.60 0.98
N ASP A 212 -3.45 11.37 1.83
CA ASP A 212 -3.57 10.12 2.60
C ASP A 212 -3.86 8.94 1.67
N SER A 213 -2.80 8.45 1.05
CA SER A 213 -2.83 7.31 0.12
C SER A 213 -1.43 6.68 0.05
N PRO A 214 -1.28 5.41 0.41
CA PRO A 214 0.01 4.70 0.32
C PRO A 214 0.62 4.77 -1.09
N GLY A 215 -0.18 4.65 -2.13
CA GLY A 215 0.27 4.77 -3.52
C GLY A 215 0.86 6.15 -3.85
N PHE A 216 0.33 7.22 -3.27
CA PHE A 216 0.84 8.57 -3.46
C PHE A 216 2.24 8.74 -2.85
N LEU A 217 2.43 8.30 -1.61
CA LEU A 217 3.73 8.33 -0.93
C LEU A 217 4.78 7.53 -1.68
N LEU A 218 4.42 6.35 -2.18
CA LEU A 218 5.34 5.54 -2.99
C LEU A 218 5.80 6.27 -4.26
N VAL A 219 4.88 6.97 -4.95
CA VAL A 219 5.25 7.77 -6.14
C VAL A 219 6.14 8.95 -5.75
N ALA A 220 5.85 9.64 -4.64
CA ALA A 220 6.64 10.77 -4.16
C ALA A 220 8.07 10.36 -3.77
N VAL A 221 8.22 9.19 -3.12
CA VAL A 221 9.53 8.70 -2.65
C VAL A 221 10.33 8.01 -3.76
N PHE A 222 9.70 7.17 -4.58
CA PHE A 222 10.42 6.31 -5.53
C PHE A 222 10.41 6.82 -6.98
N GLY A 223 9.48 7.72 -7.35
CA GLY A 223 9.37 8.19 -8.72
C GLY A 223 9.30 7.03 -9.72
N GLU A 224 10.15 7.07 -10.76
CA GLU A 224 10.22 5.99 -11.75
C GLU A 224 10.83 4.68 -11.21
N SER A 225 11.60 4.74 -10.12
CA SER A 225 12.15 3.52 -9.49
C SER A 225 11.04 2.60 -8.98
N LEU A 226 9.85 3.14 -8.67
CA LEU A 226 8.66 2.36 -8.27
C LEU A 226 8.31 1.27 -9.30
N PHE A 227 8.58 1.50 -10.59
CA PHE A 227 8.29 0.51 -11.65
C PHE A 227 9.16 -0.74 -11.61
N ARG A 228 10.20 -0.77 -10.78
CA ARG A 228 11.01 -1.96 -10.51
C ARG A 228 10.35 -2.91 -9.51
N LEU A 229 9.40 -2.40 -8.71
CA LEU A 229 8.60 -3.21 -7.79
C LEU A 229 7.38 -3.80 -8.51
N PRO A 230 6.83 -4.92 -8.03
CA PRO A 230 5.70 -5.63 -8.64
C PRO A 230 4.36 -4.94 -8.33
N ILE A 231 4.28 -3.64 -8.61
CA ILE A 231 3.06 -2.86 -8.46
C ILE A 231 1.97 -3.30 -9.44
N SER A 232 0.71 -3.18 -9.03
CA SER A 232 -0.46 -3.50 -9.84
C SER A 232 -0.56 -2.60 -11.09
N ASN A 233 -1.36 -3.02 -12.07
CA ASN A 233 -1.61 -2.21 -13.26
C ASN A 233 -2.30 -0.87 -12.93
N GLU A 234 -3.11 -0.82 -11.89
CA GLU A 234 -3.75 0.41 -11.42
C GLU A 234 -2.73 1.36 -10.80
N GLN A 235 -1.89 0.87 -9.87
CA GLN A 235 -0.79 1.63 -9.29
C GLN A 235 0.17 2.15 -10.37
N ARG A 236 0.45 1.33 -11.38
CA ARG A 236 1.30 1.72 -12.51
C ARG A 236 0.69 2.86 -13.35
N ARG A 237 -0.63 2.81 -13.59
CA ARG A 237 -1.34 3.92 -14.27
C ARG A 237 -1.34 5.17 -13.40
N PHE A 238 -1.66 5.05 -12.11
CA PHE A 238 -1.61 6.13 -11.14
C PHE A 238 -0.25 6.82 -11.12
N ALA A 239 0.82 6.05 -10.92
CA ALA A 239 2.18 6.57 -10.89
C ALA A 239 2.57 7.29 -12.19
N ARG A 240 2.26 6.69 -13.36
CA ARG A 240 2.53 7.34 -14.65
C ARG A 240 1.77 8.66 -14.82
N THR A 241 0.53 8.72 -14.35
CA THR A 241 -0.27 9.95 -14.41
C THR A 241 0.36 11.06 -13.57
N LEU A 242 0.74 10.77 -12.32
CA LEU A 242 1.39 11.77 -11.46
C LEU A 242 2.73 12.23 -12.00
N LEU A 243 3.59 11.28 -12.43
CA LEU A 243 4.94 11.58 -12.93
C LEU A 243 4.96 12.36 -14.26
N ARG A 244 3.89 12.27 -15.05
CA ARG A 244 3.74 12.98 -16.32
C ARG A 244 2.88 14.24 -16.23
N ALA A 245 2.25 14.47 -15.09
CA ALA A 245 1.41 15.64 -14.90
C ALA A 245 2.24 16.91 -14.98
N GLU A 246 1.70 17.92 -15.64
CA GLU A 246 2.26 19.26 -15.72
C GLU A 246 1.28 20.24 -15.08
N ARG A 247 1.81 21.23 -14.34
CA ARG A 247 0.97 22.23 -13.69
C ARG A 247 0.24 23.05 -14.75
N PRO A 248 -1.09 23.19 -14.66
CA PRO A 248 -1.83 24.14 -15.50
C PRO A 248 -1.26 25.55 -15.38
N PRO A 249 -1.14 26.31 -16.47
CA PRO A 249 -0.63 27.69 -16.40
C PRO A 249 -1.52 28.61 -15.57
N ASP A 250 -2.83 28.38 -15.59
CA ASP A 250 -3.85 29.14 -14.87
C ASP A 250 -5.08 28.27 -14.54
N ASP A 251 -6.08 28.85 -13.88
CA ASP A 251 -7.35 28.23 -13.51
C ASP A 251 -8.46 28.40 -14.57
N SER A 252 -8.11 28.84 -15.79
CA SER A 252 -9.10 28.98 -16.88
C SER A 252 -9.80 27.67 -17.18
N PRO A 253 -11.10 27.69 -17.52
CA PRO A 253 -11.86 26.45 -17.81
C PRO A 253 -11.21 25.58 -18.88
N ARG A 254 -10.49 26.18 -19.83
CA ARG A 254 -9.79 25.47 -20.90
C ARG A 254 -8.57 24.70 -20.35
N GLU A 255 -7.72 25.36 -19.57
CA GLU A 255 -6.53 24.72 -18.99
C GLU A 255 -6.90 23.67 -17.94
N VAL A 256 -7.92 23.93 -17.13
CA VAL A 256 -8.48 22.95 -16.19
C VAL A 256 -9.05 21.73 -16.95
N HIS A 257 -9.75 21.94 -18.08
CA HIS A 257 -10.25 20.84 -18.90
C HIS A 257 -9.09 19.98 -19.45
N ARG A 258 -8.06 20.59 -20.04
CA ARG A 258 -6.87 19.91 -20.56
C ARG A 258 -6.17 19.10 -19.49
N PHE A 259 -5.95 19.70 -18.32
CA PHE A 259 -5.32 19.04 -17.18
C PHE A 259 -6.13 17.83 -16.73
N ARG A 260 -7.43 17.99 -16.51
CA ARG A 260 -8.33 16.91 -16.12
C ARG A 260 -8.31 15.78 -17.15
N ARG A 261 -8.34 16.13 -18.43
CA ARG A 261 -8.29 15.15 -19.52
C ARG A 261 -7.04 14.27 -19.49
N ALA A 262 -5.91 14.84 -19.10
CA ALA A 262 -4.63 14.14 -18.99
C ALA A 262 -4.51 13.33 -17.68
N THR A 263 -5.21 13.73 -16.61
CA THR A 263 -4.96 13.22 -15.27
C THR A 263 -6.12 12.50 -14.59
N GLU A 264 -7.37 12.56 -15.14
CA GLU A 264 -8.49 11.82 -14.54
C GLU A 264 -8.27 10.29 -14.56
N PRO A 265 -8.73 9.58 -13.53
CA PRO A 265 -9.54 10.06 -12.40
C PRO A 265 -8.73 10.72 -11.26
N TRP A 266 -7.42 10.87 -11.39
CA TRP A 266 -6.49 11.29 -10.31
C TRP A 266 -6.08 12.76 -10.37
N ALA A 267 -6.92 13.63 -10.96
CA ALA A 267 -6.58 15.04 -11.16
C ALA A 267 -6.22 15.79 -9.85
N LEU A 268 -6.94 15.55 -8.75
CA LEU A 268 -6.60 16.18 -7.47
C LEU A 268 -5.28 15.65 -6.89
N SER A 269 -5.02 14.34 -7.00
CA SER A 269 -3.74 13.77 -6.58
C SER A 269 -2.59 14.29 -7.44
N ALA A 270 -2.82 14.52 -8.74
CA ALA A 270 -1.81 15.10 -9.62
C ALA A 270 -1.51 16.56 -9.27
N LEU A 271 -2.53 17.37 -8.90
CA LEU A 271 -2.29 18.72 -8.38
C LEU A 271 -1.50 18.70 -7.06
N ALA A 272 -1.85 17.82 -6.13
CA ALA A 272 -1.10 17.62 -4.89
C ALA A 272 0.37 17.30 -5.17
N PHE A 273 0.62 16.38 -6.11
CA PHE A 273 1.96 15.96 -6.50
C PHE A 273 2.77 17.09 -7.15
N LEU A 274 2.11 18.08 -7.73
CA LEU A 274 2.70 19.27 -8.34
C LEU A 274 2.81 20.46 -7.37
N GLY A 275 2.34 20.33 -6.12
CA GLY A 275 2.21 21.45 -5.20
C GLY A 275 1.26 22.55 -5.70
N ALA A 276 0.23 22.18 -6.47
CA ALA A 276 -0.70 23.08 -7.15
C ALA A 276 -2.11 23.07 -6.54
N THR A 277 -2.20 23.03 -5.21
CA THR A 277 -3.47 22.94 -4.46
C THR A 277 -4.36 24.17 -4.59
N ASP A 278 -3.79 25.31 -4.98
CA ASP A 278 -4.50 26.52 -5.38
C ASP A 278 -5.52 26.29 -6.52
N LEU A 279 -5.31 25.24 -7.35
CA LEU A 279 -6.20 24.87 -8.45
C LEU A 279 -7.27 23.83 -8.08
N TYR A 280 -7.32 23.37 -6.84
CA TYR A 280 -8.27 22.34 -6.39
C TYR A 280 -9.73 22.74 -6.62
N ASP A 281 -10.10 23.97 -6.27
CA ASP A 281 -11.48 24.42 -6.39
C ASP A 281 -11.91 24.53 -7.85
N ALA A 282 -11.02 24.95 -8.75
CA ALA A 282 -11.28 24.99 -10.18
C ALA A 282 -11.53 23.59 -10.74
N VAL A 283 -10.71 22.58 -10.36
CA VAL A 283 -10.91 21.19 -10.79
C VAL A 283 -12.19 20.58 -10.21
N ARG A 284 -12.51 20.85 -8.93
CA ARG A 284 -13.75 20.39 -8.30
C ARG A 284 -14.99 21.01 -8.96
N ALA A 285 -14.96 22.31 -9.21
CA ALA A 285 -16.05 23.03 -9.89
C ALA A 285 -16.27 22.49 -11.31
N ALA A 286 -15.19 22.26 -12.06
CA ALA A 286 -15.26 21.68 -13.39
C ALA A 286 -15.83 20.27 -13.39
N ARG A 287 -15.50 19.42 -12.37
CA ARG A 287 -16.11 18.09 -12.21
C ARG A 287 -17.62 18.17 -11.92
N ALA A 288 -18.03 19.09 -11.06
CA ALA A 288 -19.44 19.26 -10.71
C ALA A 288 -20.27 19.80 -11.90
N ALA A 289 -19.63 20.53 -12.82
CA ALA A 289 -20.23 21.09 -14.03
C ALA A 289 -20.16 20.13 -15.23
N ASP A 290 -19.58 18.94 -15.10
CA ASP A 290 -19.46 17.98 -16.20
C ASP A 290 -20.84 17.66 -16.80
N PRO A 291 -21.05 17.88 -18.11
CA PRO A 291 -22.33 17.63 -18.75
C PRO A 291 -22.60 16.13 -18.86
N SER A 292 -23.83 15.72 -18.60
CA SER A 292 -24.26 14.32 -18.74
C SER A 292 -24.19 13.79 -20.16
N GLU A 293 -24.29 14.69 -21.17
CA GLU A 293 -24.30 14.33 -22.59
C GLU A 293 -23.26 15.09 -23.39
N ARG A 294 -22.71 14.44 -24.40
CA ARG A 294 -21.79 15.06 -25.37
C ARG A 294 -22.59 15.87 -26.40
N LEU A 295 -22.03 17.00 -26.86
CA LEU A 295 -22.63 17.78 -27.94
C LEU A 295 -22.56 17.06 -29.29
N LEU A 296 -21.46 16.34 -29.55
CA LEU A 296 -21.29 15.53 -30.78
C LEU A 296 -20.82 14.13 -30.45
N THR A 297 -21.18 13.19 -31.27
CA THR A 297 -20.70 11.81 -31.30
C THR A 297 -19.68 11.60 -32.42
N GLY A 298 -19.01 10.43 -32.44
CA GLY A 298 -18.14 10.07 -33.57
C GLY A 298 -18.89 10.00 -34.90
N GLU A 299 -20.15 9.57 -34.90
CA GLU A 299 -20.99 9.50 -36.09
C GLU A 299 -21.30 10.88 -36.66
N ASP A 300 -21.52 11.88 -35.82
CA ASP A 300 -21.74 13.26 -36.25
C ASP A 300 -20.51 13.82 -36.99
N VAL A 301 -19.32 13.52 -36.50
CA VAL A 301 -18.06 13.96 -37.14
C VAL A 301 -17.79 13.21 -38.43
N LEU A 302 -18.07 11.91 -38.50
CA LEU A 302 -17.96 11.11 -39.71
C LEU A 302 -18.93 11.60 -40.79
N ALA A 303 -20.17 12.01 -40.43
CA ALA A 303 -21.16 12.55 -41.32
C ALA A 303 -20.72 13.88 -41.96
N LEU A 304 -19.76 14.60 -41.40
CA LEU A 304 -19.13 15.79 -42.00
C LEU A 304 -18.01 15.46 -43.00
N GLY A 305 -17.80 14.17 -43.33
CA GLY A 305 -16.80 13.74 -44.31
C GLY A 305 -15.41 13.47 -43.75
N VAL A 306 -15.25 13.47 -42.42
CA VAL A 306 -13.98 13.11 -41.77
C VAL A 306 -13.80 11.60 -41.86
N PRO A 307 -12.66 11.10 -42.36
CA PRO A 307 -12.42 9.66 -42.42
C PRO A 307 -12.27 9.06 -40.97
N PRO A 308 -12.68 7.78 -40.80
CA PRO A 308 -12.45 7.10 -39.52
C PRO A 308 -10.98 7.11 -39.14
N GLY A 309 -10.69 7.55 -37.91
CA GLY A 309 -9.31 7.59 -37.41
C GLY A 309 -9.09 8.59 -36.27
N PRO A 310 -7.82 8.86 -35.92
CA PRO A 310 -7.46 9.76 -34.84
C PRO A 310 -8.03 11.17 -34.93
N GLU A 311 -8.27 11.64 -36.14
CA GLU A 311 -8.82 12.97 -36.43
C GLU A 311 -10.22 13.15 -35.83
N VAL A 312 -11.07 12.13 -35.88
CA VAL A 312 -12.40 12.15 -35.23
C VAL A 312 -12.24 12.40 -33.72
N GLY A 313 -11.30 11.70 -33.08
CA GLY A 313 -11.01 11.89 -31.66
C GLY A 313 -10.51 13.30 -31.34
N ARG A 314 -9.63 13.84 -32.19
CA ARG A 314 -9.10 15.21 -32.06
C ARG A 314 -10.19 16.28 -32.13
N LEU A 315 -11.10 16.13 -33.08
CA LEU A 315 -12.21 17.08 -33.25
C LEU A 315 -13.22 17.00 -32.12
N LEU A 316 -13.54 15.81 -31.62
CA LEU A 316 -14.39 15.64 -30.44
C LEU A 316 -13.78 16.25 -29.19
N GLU A 317 -12.47 16.13 -29.03
CA GLU A 317 -11.74 16.74 -27.91
C GLU A 317 -11.77 18.26 -28.00
N LEU A 318 -11.56 18.84 -29.19
CA LEU A 318 -11.70 20.27 -29.44
C LEU A 318 -13.10 20.78 -29.04
N VAL A 319 -14.15 20.06 -29.44
CA VAL A 319 -15.52 20.39 -29.05
C VAL A 319 -15.72 20.36 -27.54
N ALA A 320 -15.17 19.36 -26.86
CA ALA A 320 -15.26 19.25 -25.42
C ALA A 320 -14.50 20.39 -24.69
N GLU A 321 -13.32 20.74 -25.20
CA GLU A 321 -12.51 21.85 -24.70
C GLU A 321 -13.22 23.21 -24.87
N GLU A 322 -13.74 23.49 -26.04
CA GLU A 322 -14.47 24.75 -26.32
C GLU A 322 -15.79 24.85 -25.53
N ARG A 323 -16.44 23.70 -25.30
CA ARG A 323 -17.60 23.64 -24.41
C ARG A 323 -17.22 23.94 -22.96
N ALA A 324 -16.15 23.35 -22.45
CA ALA A 324 -15.65 23.62 -21.11
C ALA A 324 -15.24 25.09 -20.94
N ALA A 325 -14.69 25.70 -21.98
CA ALA A 325 -14.38 27.13 -22.03
C ALA A 325 -15.62 28.05 -22.13
N GLY A 326 -16.82 27.49 -22.30
CA GLY A 326 -18.06 28.25 -22.47
C GLY A 326 -18.20 28.93 -23.84
N ALA A 327 -17.33 28.60 -24.80
CA ALA A 327 -17.36 29.18 -26.17
C ALA A 327 -18.45 28.60 -27.03
N ILE A 328 -18.90 27.38 -26.74
CA ILE A 328 -20.03 26.71 -27.40
C ILE A 328 -20.90 26.00 -26.35
N SER A 329 -22.19 25.91 -26.64
CA SER A 329 -23.18 25.31 -25.72
C SER A 329 -24.16 24.38 -26.39
N THR A 330 -24.31 24.49 -27.74
CA THR A 330 -25.28 23.75 -28.54
C THR A 330 -24.59 22.81 -29.54
N ARG A 331 -25.37 21.84 -30.03
CA ARG A 331 -24.91 20.91 -31.07
C ARG A 331 -24.61 21.61 -32.37
N GLU A 332 -25.41 22.65 -32.72
CA GLU A 332 -25.25 23.46 -33.91
C GLU A 332 -23.93 24.23 -33.90
N GLU A 333 -23.59 24.87 -32.79
CA GLU A 333 -22.32 25.57 -32.57
C GLU A 333 -21.13 24.60 -32.68
N ALA A 334 -21.27 23.42 -32.14
CA ALA A 334 -20.24 22.39 -32.20
C ALA A 334 -20.00 21.89 -33.64
N LEU A 335 -21.08 21.68 -34.43
CA LEU A 335 -20.96 21.30 -35.83
C LEU A 335 -20.31 22.41 -36.66
N GLU A 336 -20.64 23.67 -36.40
CA GLU A 336 -20.03 24.81 -37.08
C GLU A 336 -18.54 24.96 -36.75
N LEU A 337 -18.16 24.72 -35.47
CA LEU A 337 -16.76 24.68 -35.04
C LEU A 337 -15.96 23.64 -35.83
N VAL A 338 -16.48 22.41 -35.94
CA VAL A 338 -15.85 21.33 -36.71
C VAL A 338 -15.71 21.69 -38.19
N ARG A 339 -16.76 22.25 -38.81
CA ARG A 339 -16.71 22.70 -40.24
C ARG A 339 -15.63 23.75 -40.45
N ARG A 340 -15.51 24.74 -39.56
CA ARG A 340 -14.45 25.76 -39.64
C ARG A 340 -13.05 25.16 -39.56
N GLN A 341 -12.85 24.20 -38.70
CA GLN A 341 -11.55 23.50 -38.59
C GLN A 341 -11.21 22.72 -39.88
N LEU A 342 -12.17 22.08 -40.50
CA LEU A 342 -11.98 21.35 -41.75
C LEU A 342 -11.69 22.29 -42.96
N SER A 343 -12.32 23.47 -42.97
CA SER A 343 -12.14 24.46 -44.04
C SER A 343 -10.84 25.26 -43.91
N GLY A 344 -10.29 25.39 -42.70
CA GLY A 344 -9.03 26.10 -42.44
C GLY A 344 -7.77 25.25 -42.58
N ALA A 345 -7.92 23.94 -42.81
CA ALA A 345 -6.84 23.00 -43.05
C ALA A 345 -6.51 22.78 -44.53
N THR A 346 -7.16 23.54 -45.43
CA THR A 346 -6.90 23.57 -46.87
C THR A 346 -6.10 24.81 -47.22
#